data_a83d70e1abb1f827c967bff68e262236
#
_entry.id   a83d70e1abb1f827c967bff68e262236
#
_cell.length_a   1.000
_cell.length_b   1.000
_cell.length_c   1.000
_cell.angle_alpha   90.00
_cell.angle_beta   90.00
_cell.angle_gamma   90.00
#
_symmetry.space_group_name_H-M   'P 1'
#
loop_
_entity.id
_entity.type
_entity.pdbx_description
1 polymer ?
#
loop_
_entity_poly.entity_id
_entity_poly.type
_entity_poly.pdbx_seq_one_letter_code
_entity_poly.pdbx_strand_id
1 'polypeptide(L)'
;MRPSSIASSPFRLAASSPSSARLTTSSTISASRSTIVSSCATASSYAARRPLSTTPTPKAAGSTFVKATIALSLVGVTSYLFGSLYPPQVLKLLFKPPSPPRLKSDGPEAEAHMREIEDALHSLPLIKNLKSASVAHGSAAELEVLRSQGKHITDLDPATTVEVPAGGKIPGANVAVAGPPVEGGAADTHQYVMTRPYLKYSREKAQHNLTAGSLRGPGMVAVPPLVFTKTGHGATQLGGTEGDSTIILHLGRSVCGHDGIVHGGMLATVCDEALARTAMYNLPGKIGVTARLEIDYRKPTMANQFIVLQTELIEKKGRKAVVKGTMKDVEGQLLLECRAIFVEPKYARYFLDAKAIKQAIEG
;
A
#
# COMPACT_ATOMS: atom_id res chain seq x y z
N MET A 1 -49.49 13.56 45.94
CA MET A 1 -48.35 14.50 45.82
C MET A 1 -48.00 14.58 44.35
N ARG A 2 -48.00 15.80 43.79
CA ARG A 2 -47.88 16.04 42.31
C ARG A 2 -46.47 15.89 41.81
N PRO A 3 -46.24 15.44 40.55
CA PRO A 3 -44.94 15.51 39.91
C PRO A 3 -44.71 16.88 39.26
N SER A 4 -43.54 17.46 39.47
CA SER A 4 -43.10 18.73 38.90
C SER A 4 -42.61 18.53 37.45
N SER A 5 -43.17 19.35 36.56
CA SER A 5 -42.78 19.49 35.15
C SER A 5 -41.44 20.20 35.01
N ILE A 6 -40.53 19.63 34.21
CA ILE A 6 -39.32 20.33 33.75
C ILE A 6 -39.53 20.75 32.30
N ALA A 7 -39.50 22.05 32.09
CA ALA A 7 -39.68 22.70 30.79
C ALA A 7 -38.49 22.45 29.83
N SER A 8 -38.80 22.12 28.61
CA SER A 8 -37.88 22.06 27.49
C SER A 8 -37.71 23.43 26.83
N SER A 9 -36.48 23.94 26.79
CA SER A 9 -36.12 25.12 26.00
C SER A 9 -35.63 24.68 24.61
N PRO A 10 -36.07 25.28 23.50
CA PRO A 10 -35.56 24.99 22.17
C PRO A 10 -34.30 25.82 21.89
N PHE A 11 -33.24 25.15 21.49
CA PHE A 11 -32.03 25.74 20.95
C PHE A 11 -32.34 26.33 19.55
N ARG A 12 -32.25 27.64 19.38
CA ARG A 12 -32.29 28.32 18.07
C ARG A 12 -30.94 28.17 17.38
N LEU A 13 -30.93 27.51 16.22
CA LEU A 13 -29.84 27.58 15.25
C LEU A 13 -29.90 28.94 14.54
N ALA A 14 -28.87 29.75 14.73
CA ALA A 14 -28.64 30.95 13.92
C ALA A 14 -27.96 30.53 12.59
N ALA A 15 -28.67 30.73 11.50
CA ALA A 15 -28.12 30.60 10.15
C ALA A 15 -27.35 31.87 9.79
N SER A 16 -26.04 31.77 9.61
CA SER A 16 -25.22 32.82 9.00
C SER A 16 -25.06 32.54 7.50
N SER A 17 -25.63 33.40 6.67
CA SER A 17 -25.45 33.42 5.23
C SER A 17 -24.05 33.91 4.83
N PRO A 18 -23.38 33.31 3.84
CA PRO A 18 -22.13 33.85 3.31
C PRO A 18 -22.41 34.95 2.28
N SER A 19 -21.77 36.10 2.52
CA SER A 19 -21.67 37.24 1.60
C SER A 19 -20.87 36.84 0.36
N SER A 20 -21.48 36.99 -0.83
CA SER A 20 -20.84 36.82 -2.12
C SER A 20 -19.98 38.03 -2.46
N ALA A 21 -18.68 37.90 -2.41
CA ALA A 21 -17.74 38.85 -2.99
C ALA A 21 -17.49 38.46 -4.47
N ARG A 22 -18.03 39.27 -5.39
CA ARG A 22 -17.73 39.21 -6.83
C ARG A 22 -16.37 39.85 -7.07
N LEU A 23 -15.38 39.10 -7.47
CA LEU A 23 -14.16 39.59 -8.07
C LEU A 23 -14.25 39.46 -9.57
N THR A 24 -14.47 40.60 -10.23
CA THR A 24 -14.33 40.78 -11.68
C THR A 24 -12.85 41.04 -11.98
N THR A 25 -12.17 40.13 -12.64
CA THR A 25 -10.89 40.40 -13.29
C THR A 25 -11.10 40.24 -14.81
N SER A 26 -11.16 41.37 -15.50
CA SER A 26 -11.04 41.45 -16.95
C SER A 26 -9.56 41.35 -17.33
N SER A 27 -9.17 40.29 -18.01
CA SER A 27 -7.88 40.21 -18.70
C SER A 27 -8.11 40.38 -20.19
N THR A 28 -7.77 41.55 -20.69
CA THR A 28 -7.68 41.89 -22.12
C THR A 28 -6.45 41.19 -22.72
N ILE A 29 -6.68 40.23 -23.60
CA ILE A 29 -5.65 39.64 -24.44
C ILE A 29 -5.42 40.54 -25.65
N SER A 30 -4.29 41.23 -25.71
CA SER A 30 -3.81 41.96 -26.85
C SER A 30 -3.20 41.02 -27.88
N ALA A 31 -3.87 40.88 -29.01
CA ALA A 31 -3.35 40.15 -30.16
C ALA A 31 -2.52 41.09 -31.01
N SER A 32 -1.21 41.00 -31.01
CA SER A 32 -0.31 41.67 -31.94
C SER A 32 -0.30 40.94 -33.29
N ARG A 33 -0.93 41.53 -34.27
CA ARG A 33 -0.78 41.18 -35.71
C ARG A 33 0.56 41.74 -36.21
N SER A 34 1.51 40.90 -36.58
CA SER A 34 2.63 41.28 -37.40
C SER A 34 2.26 41.26 -38.89
N THR A 35 2.24 42.43 -39.47
CA THR A 35 2.04 42.68 -40.89
C THR A 35 3.35 42.42 -41.64
N ILE A 36 3.36 41.47 -42.54
CA ILE A 36 4.43 41.27 -43.51
C ILE A 36 4.20 42.21 -44.65
N VAL A 37 5.11 43.18 -44.78
CA VAL A 37 5.12 44.11 -45.94
C VAL A 37 5.96 43.47 -47.03
N SER A 38 5.32 43.13 -48.14
CA SER A 38 5.94 42.72 -49.39
C SER A 38 6.41 43.95 -50.16
N SER A 39 7.71 44.15 -50.30
CA SER A 39 8.27 45.15 -51.20
C SER A 39 8.67 44.52 -52.52
N CYS A 40 7.96 44.90 -53.56
CA CYS A 40 8.27 44.58 -54.95
C CYS A 40 9.34 45.56 -55.45
N ALA A 41 10.51 45.09 -55.85
CA ALA A 41 11.54 45.88 -56.51
C ALA A 41 11.72 45.38 -57.95
N THR A 42 11.47 46.27 -58.87
CA THR A 42 11.62 46.15 -60.31
C THR A 42 13.06 45.92 -60.78
N ALA A 43 13.26 44.91 -61.59
CA ALA A 43 14.55 44.62 -62.22
C ALA A 43 14.70 45.42 -63.52
N SER A 44 15.81 46.12 -63.62
CA SER A 44 16.34 46.73 -64.86
C SER A 44 17.36 45.82 -65.48
N SER A 45 17.17 45.52 -66.80
CA SER A 45 17.99 44.67 -67.62
C SER A 45 19.26 45.40 -68.08
N TYR A 46 20.44 44.81 -67.90
CA TYR A 46 21.63 45.10 -68.67
C TYR A 46 22.26 43.80 -69.18
N ALA A 47 22.29 43.65 -70.53
CA ALA A 47 22.92 42.54 -71.21
C ALA A 47 24.43 42.77 -71.36
N ALA A 48 25.23 41.85 -70.81
CA ALA A 48 26.66 41.77 -71.04
C ALA A 48 27.00 40.37 -71.61
N ARG A 49 27.68 40.37 -72.76
CA ARG A 49 28.09 39.19 -73.50
C ARG A 49 29.07 38.29 -72.71
N ARG A 50 28.85 37.01 -72.69
CA ARG A 50 29.78 35.99 -72.15
C ARG A 50 30.85 35.60 -73.16
N PRO A 51 32.12 35.38 -72.69
CA PRO A 51 33.06 34.52 -73.39
C PRO A 51 32.78 33.04 -73.06
N LEU A 52 32.95 32.17 -74.06
CA LEU A 52 32.92 30.73 -73.95
C LEU A 52 33.97 30.22 -72.93
N SER A 53 33.50 29.58 -71.90
CA SER A 53 34.30 28.88 -70.91
C SER A 53 34.12 27.38 -71.10
N THR A 54 35.22 26.69 -71.26
CA THR A 54 35.36 25.25 -71.37
C THR A 54 34.76 24.52 -70.18
N THR A 55 33.89 23.55 -70.44
CA THR A 55 33.31 22.68 -69.45
C THR A 55 34.36 21.77 -68.82
N PRO A 56 34.49 21.78 -67.45
CA PRO A 56 35.26 20.74 -66.78
C PRO A 56 34.40 19.49 -66.69
N THR A 57 34.96 18.37 -67.12
CA THR A 57 34.39 17.02 -66.93
C THR A 57 34.08 16.74 -65.47
N PRO A 58 32.92 16.17 -65.13
CA PRO A 58 32.56 15.82 -63.75
C PRO A 58 33.48 14.70 -63.26
N LYS A 59 34.41 15.00 -62.39
CA LYS A 59 35.13 13.99 -61.61
C LYS A 59 34.10 13.22 -60.74
N ALA A 60 34.23 11.91 -60.74
CA ALA A 60 33.38 10.97 -60.07
C ALA A 60 33.03 11.29 -58.60
N ALA A 61 31.93 12.04 -58.38
CA ALA A 61 31.38 12.32 -57.08
C ALA A 61 30.55 11.14 -56.48
N GLY A 62 30.48 10.01 -57.22
CA GLY A 62 29.62 8.87 -56.83
C GLY A 62 30.09 8.09 -55.61
N SER A 63 31.40 8.01 -55.38
CA SER A 63 31.94 7.16 -54.29
C SER A 63 31.80 7.80 -52.89
N THR A 64 31.97 9.09 -52.78
CA THR A 64 31.82 9.83 -51.48
C THR A 64 30.36 9.93 -51.07
N PHE A 65 29.46 10.17 -52.01
CA PHE A 65 28.04 10.25 -51.74
C PHE A 65 27.45 8.90 -51.26
N VAL A 66 27.82 7.80 -51.91
CA VAL A 66 27.39 6.43 -51.51
C VAL A 66 27.94 6.08 -50.10
N LYS A 67 29.20 6.38 -49.83
CA LYS A 67 29.81 6.16 -48.51
C LYS A 67 29.12 6.97 -47.42
N ALA A 68 28.80 8.24 -47.69
CA ALA A 68 28.06 9.08 -46.76
C ALA A 68 26.65 8.60 -46.47
N THR A 69 25.92 8.11 -47.50
CA THR A 69 24.59 7.56 -47.34
C THR A 69 24.61 6.24 -46.51
N ILE A 70 25.60 5.37 -46.79
CA ILE A 70 25.75 4.15 -45.98
C ILE A 70 26.07 4.47 -44.51
N ALA A 71 26.99 5.43 -44.27
CA ALA A 71 27.35 5.84 -42.93
C ALA A 71 26.15 6.43 -42.18
N LEU A 72 25.35 7.29 -42.84
CA LEU A 72 24.12 7.86 -42.24
C LEU A 72 23.07 6.78 -41.94
N SER A 73 22.90 5.82 -42.84
CA SER A 73 21.97 4.70 -42.62
C SER A 73 22.42 3.82 -41.47
N LEU A 74 23.73 3.55 -41.36
CA LEU A 74 24.28 2.78 -40.24
C LEU A 74 24.07 3.51 -38.87
N VAL A 75 24.32 4.82 -38.83
CA VAL A 75 24.06 5.65 -37.63
C VAL A 75 22.57 5.63 -37.31
N GLY A 76 21.69 5.74 -38.31
CA GLY A 76 20.23 5.68 -38.11
C GLY A 76 19.77 4.35 -37.51
N VAL A 77 20.26 3.22 -38.07
CA VAL A 77 19.93 1.88 -37.58
C VAL A 77 20.50 1.65 -36.16
N THR A 78 21.72 2.04 -35.88
CA THR A 78 22.32 1.88 -34.55
C THR A 78 21.63 2.74 -33.52
N SER A 79 21.27 3.98 -33.87
CA SER A 79 20.49 4.87 -32.98
C SER A 79 19.09 4.33 -32.72
N TYR A 80 18.44 3.78 -33.75
CA TYR A 80 17.13 3.13 -33.59
C TYR A 80 17.20 1.89 -32.68
N LEU A 81 18.17 1.01 -32.89
CA LEU A 81 18.39 -0.16 -32.07
C LEU A 81 18.73 0.22 -30.63
N PHE A 82 19.62 1.18 -30.44
CA PHE A 82 19.97 1.68 -29.09
C PHE A 82 18.77 2.34 -28.41
N GLY A 83 18.02 3.18 -29.10
CA GLY A 83 16.81 3.81 -28.56
C GLY A 83 15.67 2.85 -28.27
N SER A 84 15.57 1.73 -29.02
CA SER A 84 14.56 0.69 -28.75
C SER A 84 14.93 -0.22 -27.57
N LEU A 85 16.23 -0.51 -27.40
CA LEU A 85 16.73 -1.29 -26.26
C LEU A 85 16.83 -0.46 -24.97
N TYR A 86 17.18 0.82 -25.10
CA TYR A 86 17.33 1.77 -23.98
C TYR A 86 16.52 3.03 -24.23
N PRO A 87 15.17 2.96 -24.16
CA PRO A 87 14.34 4.13 -24.39
C PRO A 87 14.68 5.23 -23.37
N PRO A 88 14.90 6.47 -23.82
CA PRO A 88 15.15 7.60 -22.93
C PRO A 88 14.04 7.70 -21.86
N GLN A 89 14.39 8.08 -20.63
CA GLN A 89 13.42 8.20 -19.53
C GLN A 89 12.22 9.10 -19.89
N VAL A 90 12.46 10.11 -20.72
CA VAL A 90 11.42 11.00 -21.26
C VAL A 90 10.39 10.24 -22.13
N LEU A 91 10.83 9.29 -22.96
CA LEU A 91 9.93 8.45 -23.75
C LEU A 91 9.11 7.50 -22.88
N LYS A 92 9.69 6.97 -21.80
CA LYS A 92 8.93 6.16 -20.82
C LYS A 92 7.85 6.97 -20.11
N LEU A 93 8.05 8.28 -19.92
CA LEU A 93 7.05 9.19 -19.37
C LEU A 93 5.94 9.51 -20.38
N LEU A 94 6.28 9.64 -21.67
CA LEU A 94 5.32 9.98 -22.74
C LEU A 94 4.54 8.75 -23.24
N PHE A 95 5.14 7.56 -23.25
CA PHE A 95 4.54 6.31 -23.70
C PHE A 95 4.43 5.32 -22.55
N LYS A 96 3.79 5.75 -21.46
CA LYS A 96 3.49 4.88 -20.36
C LYS A 96 2.55 3.77 -20.84
N PRO A 97 2.92 2.48 -20.68
CA PRO A 97 2.04 1.40 -21.05
C PRO A 97 0.72 1.53 -20.29
N PRO A 98 -0.42 1.21 -20.91
CA PRO A 98 -1.70 1.23 -20.23
C PRO A 98 -1.63 0.37 -18.96
N SER A 99 -2.21 0.88 -17.89
CA SER A 99 -2.29 0.13 -16.64
C SER A 99 -3.03 -1.19 -16.89
N PRO A 100 -2.54 -2.33 -16.39
CA PRO A 100 -3.23 -3.59 -16.58
C PRO A 100 -4.67 -3.50 -16.04
N PRO A 101 -5.64 -4.16 -16.68
CA PRO A 101 -7.01 -4.15 -16.23
C PRO A 101 -7.11 -4.68 -14.78
N ARG A 102 -8.10 -4.17 -14.04
CA ARG A 102 -8.37 -4.65 -12.70
C ARG A 102 -8.81 -6.11 -12.76
N LEU A 103 -8.20 -6.98 -11.97
CA LEU A 103 -8.63 -8.36 -11.79
C LEU A 103 -10.06 -8.38 -11.21
N LYS A 104 -10.88 -9.31 -11.68
CA LYS A 104 -12.20 -9.57 -11.09
C LYS A 104 -12.00 -10.05 -9.65
N SER A 105 -12.95 -9.75 -8.79
CA SER A 105 -12.90 -10.17 -7.37
C SER A 105 -13.00 -11.68 -7.19
N ASP A 106 -13.62 -12.38 -8.14
CA ASP A 106 -13.91 -13.81 -8.08
C ASP A 106 -13.40 -14.51 -9.34
N GLY A 107 -13.04 -15.78 -9.19
CA GLY A 107 -12.62 -16.64 -10.28
C GLY A 107 -11.18 -17.14 -10.17
N PRO A 108 -10.77 -18.05 -11.09
CA PRO A 108 -9.49 -18.74 -11.00
C PRO A 108 -8.27 -17.81 -11.10
N GLU A 109 -8.39 -16.68 -11.82
CA GLU A 109 -7.33 -15.67 -11.90
C GLU A 109 -7.12 -14.95 -10.57
N ALA A 110 -8.20 -14.66 -9.85
CA ALA A 110 -8.14 -14.03 -8.53
C ALA A 110 -7.49 -14.97 -7.51
N GLU A 111 -7.86 -16.25 -7.53
CA GLU A 111 -7.27 -17.27 -6.67
C GLU A 111 -5.80 -17.48 -6.97
N ALA A 112 -5.43 -17.57 -8.26
CA ALA A 112 -4.04 -17.70 -8.68
C ALA A 112 -3.20 -16.51 -8.19
N HIS A 113 -3.72 -15.29 -8.32
CA HIS A 113 -3.07 -14.08 -7.83
C HIS A 113 -2.90 -14.09 -6.30
N MET A 114 -3.93 -14.53 -5.55
CA MET A 114 -3.83 -14.64 -4.09
C MET A 114 -2.77 -15.68 -3.67
N ARG A 115 -2.70 -16.81 -4.37
CA ARG A 115 -1.67 -17.85 -4.12
C ARG A 115 -0.28 -17.31 -4.39
N GLU A 116 -0.08 -16.64 -5.52
CA GLU A 116 1.19 -15.99 -5.88
C GLU A 116 1.67 -15.02 -4.79
N ILE A 117 0.79 -14.12 -4.32
CA ILE A 117 1.13 -13.15 -3.27
C ILE A 117 1.41 -13.87 -1.94
N GLU A 118 0.65 -14.90 -1.60
CA GLU A 118 0.88 -15.67 -0.36
C GLU A 118 2.22 -16.40 -0.39
N ASP A 119 2.58 -17.00 -1.52
CA ASP A 119 3.86 -17.71 -1.66
C ASP A 119 5.03 -16.72 -1.67
N ALA A 120 4.87 -15.58 -2.35
CA ALA A 120 5.85 -14.51 -2.31
C ALA A 120 6.04 -13.96 -0.88
N LEU A 121 4.94 -13.77 -0.11
CA LEU A 121 5.00 -13.38 1.30
C LEU A 121 5.87 -14.34 2.11
N HIS A 122 5.62 -15.63 2.00
CA HIS A 122 6.36 -16.65 2.76
C HIS A 122 7.79 -16.87 2.27
N SER A 123 8.14 -16.45 1.07
CA SER A 123 9.50 -16.50 0.53
C SER A 123 10.44 -15.45 1.14
N LEU A 124 9.88 -14.35 1.70
CA LEU A 124 10.65 -13.23 2.25
C LEU A 124 11.58 -13.69 3.39
N PRO A 125 12.89 -13.34 3.35
CA PRO A 125 13.85 -13.71 4.39
C PRO A 125 13.43 -13.22 5.79
N LEU A 126 12.87 -12.01 5.87
CA LEU A 126 12.34 -11.45 7.11
C LEU A 126 11.29 -12.36 7.75
N ILE A 127 10.36 -12.89 6.95
CA ILE A 127 9.29 -13.76 7.45
C ILE A 127 9.83 -15.11 7.92
N LYS A 128 10.79 -15.68 7.19
CA LYS A 128 11.44 -16.93 7.61
C LYS A 128 12.11 -16.78 8.98
N ASN A 129 12.79 -15.66 9.20
CA ASN A 129 13.45 -15.36 10.49
C ASN A 129 12.42 -15.13 11.60
N LEU A 130 11.36 -14.35 11.36
CA LEU A 130 10.33 -14.11 12.36
C LEU A 130 9.57 -15.40 12.73
N LYS A 131 9.23 -16.23 11.74
CA LYS A 131 8.54 -17.50 11.96
C LYS A 131 9.35 -18.46 12.88
N SER A 132 10.67 -18.51 12.72
CA SER A 132 11.51 -19.39 13.55
C SER A 132 11.49 -19.02 15.03
N ALA A 133 11.20 -17.74 15.35
CA ALA A 133 11.12 -17.22 16.72
C ALA A 133 9.67 -17.09 17.23
N SER A 134 8.70 -17.60 16.47
CA SER A 134 7.26 -17.39 16.71
C SER A 134 6.53 -18.68 17.02
N VAL A 135 5.38 -18.52 17.67
CA VAL A 135 4.34 -19.54 17.79
C VAL A 135 3.10 -19.06 17.00
N ALA A 136 2.57 -19.92 16.12
CA ALA A 136 1.35 -19.63 15.37
C ALA A 136 0.11 -19.82 16.24
N HIS A 137 -0.84 -18.89 16.15
CA HIS A 137 -2.07 -18.90 16.94
C HIS A 137 -3.30 -18.68 16.05
N GLY A 138 -4.44 -19.26 16.44
CA GLY A 138 -5.72 -19.07 15.74
C GLY A 138 -5.67 -19.49 14.27
N SER A 139 -6.26 -18.70 13.40
CA SER A 139 -6.31 -18.97 11.96
C SER A 139 -4.94 -19.05 11.28
N ALA A 140 -3.91 -18.42 11.84
CA ALA A 140 -2.55 -18.58 11.35
C ALA A 140 -2.03 -20.00 11.58
N ALA A 141 -2.34 -20.62 12.72
CA ALA A 141 -1.96 -22.00 13.00
C ALA A 141 -2.67 -22.97 12.05
N GLU A 142 -3.96 -22.79 11.80
CA GLU A 142 -4.73 -23.59 10.85
C GLU A 142 -4.14 -23.50 9.43
N LEU A 143 -3.79 -22.29 8.99
CA LEU A 143 -3.18 -22.09 7.67
C LEU A 143 -1.80 -22.77 7.56
N GLU A 144 -0.99 -22.75 8.61
CA GLU A 144 0.29 -23.47 8.61
C GLU A 144 0.11 -24.99 8.53
N VAL A 145 -0.94 -25.53 9.17
CA VAL A 145 -1.30 -26.95 9.02
C VAL A 145 -1.69 -27.27 7.58
N LEU A 146 -2.55 -26.45 6.96
CA LEU A 146 -2.93 -26.62 5.56
C LEU A 146 -1.73 -26.54 4.61
N ARG A 147 -0.84 -25.57 4.82
CA ARG A 147 0.39 -25.44 4.02
C ARG A 147 1.31 -26.66 4.15
N SER A 148 1.43 -27.25 5.33
CA SER A 148 2.20 -28.50 5.52
C SER A 148 1.60 -29.68 4.75
N GLN A 149 0.32 -29.62 4.41
CA GLN A 149 -0.41 -30.59 3.58
C GLN A 149 -0.39 -30.25 2.08
N GLY A 150 0.35 -29.22 1.66
CA GLY A 150 0.40 -28.75 0.28
C GLY A 150 -0.84 -27.97 -0.17
N LYS A 151 -1.67 -27.52 0.76
CA LYS A 151 -2.85 -26.68 0.50
C LYS A 151 -2.51 -25.20 0.59
N HIS A 152 -3.35 -24.35 0.00
CA HIS A 152 -3.16 -22.90 -0.05
C HIS A 152 -4.20 -22.14 0.78
N ILE A 153 -4.01 -20.84 0.94
CA ILE A 153 -4.93 -19.93 1.62
C ILE A 153 -6.32 -19.93 1.00
N THR A 154 -6.42 -20.20 -0.31
CA THR A 154 -7.70 -20.32 -1.03
C THR A 154 -8.50 -21.56 -0.67
N ASP A 155 -7.85 -22.55 -0.10
CA ASP A 155 -8.47 -23.84 0.29
C ASP A 155 -9.02 -23.79 1.73
N LEU A 156 -8.79 -22.65 2.43
CA LEU A 156 -9.33 -22.43 3.78
C LEU A 156 -10.77 -21.93 3.68
N ASP A 157 -11.71 -22.77 4.10
CA ASP A 157 -13.10 -22.35 4.29
C ASP A 157 -13.23 -21.60 5.63
N PRO A 158 -13.71 -20.36 5.65
CA PRO A 158 -13.94 -19.61 6.88
C PRO A 158 -14.87 -20.30 7.89
N ALA A 159 -15.77 -21.16 7.41
CA ALA A 159 -16.71 -21.88 8.25
C ALA A 159 -16.13 -23.18 8.85
N THR A 160 -15.06 -23.69 8.27
CA THR A 160 -14.47 -24.98 8.70
C THR A 160 -13.32 -24.73 9.70
N THR A 161 -13.35 -25.45 10.81
CA THR A 161 -12.24 -25.46 11.77
C THR A 161 -11.26 -26.56 11.38
N VAL A 162 -10.00 -26.21 11.16
CA VAL A 162 -8.93 -27.17 10.93
C VAL A 162 -8.39 -27.63 12.30
N GLU A 163 -8.31 -28.93 12.51
CA GLU A 163 -7.70 -29.44 13.75
C GLU A 163 -6.21 -29.09 13.80
N VAL A 164 -5.87 -28.29 14.80
CA VAL A 164 -4.49 -27.88 15.07
C VAL A 164 -3.95 -28.80 16.17
N PRO A 165 -2.80 -29.45 15.99
CA PRO A 165 -2.20 -30.27 17.02
C PRO A 165 -2.02 -29.49 18.33
N ALA A 166 -2.38 -30.09 19.45
CA ALA A 166 -2.27 -29.47 20.77
C ALA A 166 -0.80 -29.29 21.18
N GLY A 167 -0.18 -28.21 20.76
CA GLY A 167 1.21 -27.87 21.05
C GLY A 167 2.20 -28.72 20.25
N GLY A 168 3.20 -28.09 19.68
CA GLY A 168 4.28 -28.79 19.00
C GLY A 168 4.68 -28.20 17.66
N LYS A 169 5.63 -28.85 16.99
CA LYS A 169 6.04 -28.48 15.63
C LYS A 169 5.18 -29.23 14.62
N ILE A 170 4.64 -28.51 13.64
CA ILE A 170 4.02 -29.12 12.48
C ILE A 170 5.14 -29.71 11.61
N PRO A 171 5.09 -31.00 11.22
CA PRO A 171 6.04 -31.56 10.28
C PRO A 171 6.09 -30.74 8.97
N GLY A 172 7.27 -30.22 8.60
CA GLY A 172 7.44 -29.38 7.41
C GLY A 172 7.18 -27.88 7.60
N ALA A 173 6.62 -27.43 8.73
CA ALA A 173 6.49 -26.02 9.05
C ALA A 173 7.66 -25.48 9.88
N ASN A 174 8.13 -24.28 9.55
CA ASN A 174 9.21 -23.59 10.29
C ASN A 174 8.68 -22.78 11.49
N VAL A 175 7.49 -23.10 11.99
CA VAL A 175 6.86 -22.41 13.10
C VAL A 175 6.25 -23.43 14.07
N ALA A 176 6.32 -23.15 15.36
CA ALA A 176 5.61 -23.90 16.37
C ALA A 176 4.12 -23.50 16.38
N VAL A 177 3.25 -24.37 16.84
CA VAL A 177 1.82 -24.11 17.01
C VAL A 177 1.49 -24.04 18.49
N ALA A 178 0.75 -23.00 18.88
CA ALA A 178 0.23 -22.92 20.24
C ALA A 178 -0.81 -24.02 20.47
N GLY A 179 -0.65 -24.77 21.53
CA GLY A 179 -1.70 -25.61 22.07
C GLY A 179 -2.89 -24.77 22.59
N PRO A 180 -3.99 -25.41 23.03
CA PRO A 180 -5.03 -24.70 23.73
C PRO A 180 -4.41 -23.93 24.91
N PRO A 181 -4.95 -22.72 25.24
CA PRO A 181 -4.38 -21.89 26.29
C PRO A 181 -4.35 -22.65 27.60
N VAL A 182 -3.16 -23.15 27.93
CA VAL A 182 -2.84 -23.65 29.25
C VAL A 182 -2.20 -22.48 29.98
N GLU A 183 -2.79 -22.06 31.09
CA GLU A 183 -2.21 -21.01 31.93
C GLU A 183 -0.75 -21.41 32.27
N GLY A 184 0.23 -20.60 31.83
CA GLY A 184 1.67 -20.88 31.94
C GLY A 184 2.28 -21.77 30.84
N GLY A 185 1.62 -21.97 29.69
CA GLY A 185 2.07 -22.86 28.63
C GLY A 185 3.03 -22.24 27.61
N ALA A 186 3.41 -23.03 26.60
CA ALA A 186 4.47 -22.85 25.60
C ALA A 186 4.57 -21.50 24.86
N ALA A 187 3.62 -20.59 25.00
CA ALA A 187 3.71 -19.22 24.46
C ALA A 187 4.83 -18.39 25.13
N ASP A 188 5.16 -18.68 26.37
CA ASP A 188 6.18 -17.94 27.13
C ASP A 188 7.62 -18.21 26.69
N THR A 189 7.87 -19.21 25.87
CA THR A 189 9.21 -19.52 25.37
C THR A 189 9.51 -18.88 24.01
N HIS A 190 8.50 -18.40 23.28
CA HIS A 190 8.65 -17.80 21.97
C HIS A 190 8.68 -16.28 22.06
N GLN A 191 9.45 -15.63 21.17
CA GLN A 191 9.58 -14.18 21.13
C GLN A 191 8.32 -13.49 20.57
N TYR A 192 7.59 -14.19 19.67
CA TYR A 192 6.42 -13.65 19.01
C TYR A 192 5.27 -14.64 18.96
N VAL A 193 4.05 -14.09 18.95
CA VAL A 193 2.82 -14.77 18.51
C VAL A 193 2.54 -14.35 17.09
N MET A 194 2.41 -15.32 16.19
CA MET A 194 2.06 -15.09 14.79
C MET A 194 0.56 -15.24 14.61
N THR A 195 -0.09 -14.22 14.04
CA THR A 195 -1.54 -14.19 13.76
C THR A 195 -1.83 -13.73 12.34
N ARG A 196 -3.06 -14.07 11.84
CA ARG A 196 -3.59 -13.65 10.52
C ARG A 196 -4.93 -12.95 10.70
N PRO A 197 -4.96 -11.65 10.98
CA PRO A 197 -6.20 -10.91 11.19
C PRO A 197 -7.18 -11.05 10.03
N TYR A 198 -8.45 -11.16 10.35
CA TYR A 198 -9.56 -11.24 9.39
C TYR A 198 -9.55 -12.45 8.44
N LEU A 199 -8.64 -13.42 8.60
CA LEU A 199 -8.57 -14.57 7.70
C LEU A 199 -9.89 -15.38 7.70
N LYS A 200 -10.43 -15.61 8.87
CA LYS A 200 -11.71 -16.33 9.08
C LYS A 200 -12.90 -15.40 9.38
N TYR A 201 -12.79 -14.12 9.02
CA TYR A 201 -13.90 -13.19 9.22
C TYR A 201 -15.04 -13.52 8.27
N SER A 202 -16.25 -13.71 8.80
CA SER A 202 -17.38 -14.13 7.98
C SER A 202 -17.68 -13.12 6.87
N ARG A 203 -18.06 -13.62 5.67
CA ARG A 203 -18.40 -12.75 4.52
C ARG A 203 -19.50 -11.75 4.86
N GLU A 204 -20.47 -12.14 5.67
CA GLU A 204 -21.58 -11.30 6.10
C GLU A 204 -21.08 -10.10 6.91
N LYS A 205 -20.20 -10.32 7.90
CA LYS A 205 -19.60 -9.25 8.68
C LYS A 205 -18.62 -8.41 7.87
N ALA A 206 -17.88 -9.02 6.93
CA ALA A 206 -16.92 -8.37 6.07
C ALA A 206 -17.56 -7.32 5.15
N GLN A 207 -18.80 -7.53 4.68
CA GLN A 207 -19.52 -6.59 3.81
C GLN A 207 -19.61 -5.18 4.38
N HIS A 208 -19.66 -5.06 5.70
CA HIS A 208 -19.80 -3.78 6.41
C HIS A 208 -18.51 -3.34 7.09
N ASN A 209 -17.36 -3.94 6.72
CA ASN A 209 -16.07 -3.62 7.28
C ASN A 209 -15.11 -3.14 6.19
N LEU A 210 -14.46 -2.01 6.42
CA LEU A 210 -13.54 -1.40 5.45
C LEU A 210 -12.32 -2.29 5.19
N THR A 211 -11.64 -2.72 6.23
CA THR A 211 -10.34 -3.41 6.18
C THR A 211 -10.48 -4.92 6.02
N ALA A 212 -11.51 -5.52 6.64
CA ALA A 212 -11.82 -6.93 6.49
C ALA A 212 -12.58 -7.26 5.19
N GLY A 213 -13.22 -6.26 4.56
CA GLY A 213 -14.08 -6.43 3.39
C GLY A 213 -13.72 -5.54 2.21
N SER A 214 -14.12 -4.27 2.24
CA SER A 214 -14.04 -3.38 1.06
C SER A 214 -12.65 -3.20 0.47
N LEU A 215 -11.59 -3.25 1.28
CA LEU A 215 -10.20 -3.15 0.85
C LEU A 215 -9.53 -4.51 0.59
N ARG A 216 -10.31 -5.60 0.65
CA ARG A 216 -9.84 -6.97 0.39
C ARG A 216 -10.06 -7.36 -1.07
N GLY A 217 -9.18 -8.20 -1.58
CA GLY A 217 -9.31 -8.79 -2.90
C GLY A 217 -8.13 -8.51 -3.84
N PRO A 218 -8.18 -9.09 -5.05
CA PRO A 218 -7.14 -8.96 -6.05
C PRO A 218 -6.84 -7.50 -6.39
N GLY A 219 -5.57 -7.15 -6.44
CA GLY A 219 -5.11 -5.80 -6.72
C GLY A 219 -5.26 -4.80 -5.57
N MET A 220 -5.89 -5.17 -4.46
CA MET A 220 -5.98 -4.39 -3.21
C MET A 220 -5.11 -5.03 -2.13
N VAL A 221 -5.66 -5.37 -0.98
CA VAL A 221 -5.04 -6.26 0.02
C VAL A 221 -5.47 -7.68 -0.33
N ALA A 222 -4.71 -8.34 -1.21
CA ALA A 222 -5.10 -9.65 -1.77
C ALA A 222 -5.13 -10.74 -0.71
N VAL A 223 -4.16 -10.75 0.21
CA VAL A 223 -4.08 -11.71 1.32
C VAL A 223 -4.11 -10.97 2.66
N PRO A 224 -4.64 -11.58 3.74
CA PRO A 224 -4.62 -10.98 5.06
C PRO A 224 -3.19 -10.63 5.52
N PRO A 225 -3.00 -9.53 6.27
CA PRO A 225 -1.70 -9.21 6.85
C PRO A 225 -1.16 -10.37 7.70
N LEU A 226 0.15 -10.56 7.69
CA LEU A 226 0.83 -11.43 8.63
C LEU A 226 1.36 -10.58 9.78
N VAL A 227 0.98 -10.93 11.00
CA VAL A 227 1.30 -10.13 12.20
C VAL A 227 2.11 -10.96 13.17
N PHE A 228 3.23 -10.40 13.62
CA PHE A 228 4.09 -10.93 14.67
C PHE A 228 4.03 -9.98 15.86
N THR A 229 3.38 -10.41 16.93
CA THR A 229 3.19 -9.62 18.16
C THR A 229 4.17 -10.12 19.21
N LYS A 230 4.95 -9.23 19.82
CA LYS A 230 5.88 -9.59 20.89
C LYS A 230 5.15 -10.15 22.10
N THR A 231 5.65 -11.27 22.61
CA THR A 231 5.26 -11.83 23.91
C THR A 231 5.98 -11.10 25.05
N GLY A 232 5.61 -11.38 26.30
CA GLY A 232 6.37 -10.90 27.47
C GLY A 232 7.83 -11.37 27.45
N HIS A 233 8.08 -12.60 27.04
CA HIS A 233 9.43 -13.13 26.82
C HIS A 233 10.18 -12.38 25.70
N GLY A 234 9.52 -12.13 24.55
CA GLY A 234 10.09 -11.35 23.45
C GLY A 234 10.43 -9.92 23.85
N ALA A 235 9.56 -9.27 24.63
CA ALA A 235 9.82 -7.93 25.14
C ALA A 235 11.06 -7.89 26.07
N THR A 236 11.23 -8.91 26.92
CA THR A 236 12.39 -9.03 27.82
C THR A 236 13.68 -9.25 27.04
N GLN A 237 13.67 -10.11 26.00
CA GLN A 237 14.85 -10.42 25.21
C GLN A 237 15.26 -9.36 24.19
N LEU A 238 14.27 -8.77 23.51
CA LEU A 238 14.46 -7.87 22.37
C LEU A 238 14.31 -6.40 22.75
N GLY A 239 13.87 -6.13 23.97
CA GLY A 239 13.44 -4.80 24.40
C GLY A 239 12.07 -4.41 23.84
N GLY A 240 11.54 -3.26 24.30
CA GLY A 240 10.21 -2.76 23.96
C GLY A 240 9.15 -3.26 24.93
N THR A 241 7.92 -3.34 24.45
CA THR A 241 6.74 -3.68 25.27
C THR A 241 6.06 -4.92 24.68
N GLU A 242 5.46 -5.73 25.54
CA GLU A 242 4.55 -6.79 25.12
C GLU A 242 3.40 -6.20 24.34
N GLY A 243 3.07 -6.81 23.17
CA GLY A 243 2.07 -6.27 22.25
C GLY A 243 2.64 -5.39 21.14
N ASP A 244 3.93 -4.97 21.21
CA ASP A 244 4.61 -4.39 20.04
C ASP A 244 4.57 -5.37 18.89
N SER A 245 4.33 -4.89 17.67
CA SER A 245 4.06 -5.78 16.55
C SER A 245 4.86 -5.43 15.30
N THR A 246 5.17 -6.45 14.52
CA THR A 246 5.66 -6.32 13.14
C THR A 246 4.61 -6.90 12.22
N ILE A 247 4.08 -6.06 11.32
CA ILE A 247 2.98 -6.38 10.42
C ILE A 247 3.49 -6.31 8.99
N ILE A 248 3.29 -7.38 8.23
CA ILE A 248 3.69 -7.45 6.83
C ILE A 248 2.43 -7.64 5.98
N LEU A 249 2.27 -6.80 4.95
CA LEU A 249 1.15 -6.89 4.03
C LEU A 249 1.56 -6.45 2.62
N HIS A 250 0.84 -6.96 1.62
CA HIS A 250 0.98 -6.57 0.22
C HIS A 250 -0.07 -5.53 -0.15
N LEU A 251 0.34 -4.46 -0.82
CA LEU A 251 -0.54 -3.43 -1.37
C LEU A 251 -0.52 -3.45 -2.89
N GLY A 252 -1.64 -3.81 -3.48
CA GLY A 252 -1.80 -3.91 -4.92
C GLY A 252 -2.09 -2.57 -5.62
N ARG A 253 -2.28 -2.60 -6.94
CA ARG A 253 -2.46 -1.38 -7.77
C ARG A 253 -3.84 -0.74 -7.64
N SER A 254 -4.86 -1.47 -7.18
CA SER A 254 -6.21 -0.91 -7.06
C SER A 254 -6.39 0.03 -5.86
N VAL A 255 -5.37 0.16 -5.00
CA VAL A 255 -5.36 1.12 -3.88
C VAL A 255 -4.44 2.32 -4.14
N CYS A 256 -4.13 2.60 -5.41
CA CYS A 256 -3.34 3.75 -5.83
C CYS A 256 -4.14 5.05 -5.79
N GLY A 257 -3.49 6.16 -5.41
CA GLY A 257 -4.01 7.52 -5.57
C GLY A 257 -3.52 8.16 -6.88
N HIS A 258 -2.28 7.89 -7.24
CA HIS A 258 -1.68 8.16 -8.54
C HIS A 258 -1.18 6.85 -9.12
N ASP A 259 -1.05 6.78 -10.45
CA ASP A 259 -0.66 5.55 -11.10
C ASP A 259 0.69 5.02 -10.57
N GLY A 260 0.66 3.82 -10.02
CA GLY A 260 1.81 3.14 -9.42
C GLY A 260 2.15 3.58 -7.99
N ILE A 261 1.46 4.58 -7.40
CA ILE A 261 1.71 5.07 -6.04
C ILE A 261 0.46 4.82 -5.20
N VAL A 262 0.63 4.14 -4.08
CA VAL A 262 -0.44 3.85 -3.12
C VAL A 262 -1.02 5.15 -2.55
N HIS A 263 -2.34 5.22 -2.45
CA HIS A 263 -3.05 6.38 -1.92
C HIS A 263 -2.68 6.64 -0.46
N GLY A 264 -2.36 7.90 -0.10
CA GLY A 264 -2.00 8.27 1.27
C GLY A 264 -3.06 7.90 2.31
N GLY A 265 -4.35 8.01 1.96
CA GLY A 265 -5.46 7.57 2.82
C GLY A 265 -5.48 6.05 3.04
N MET A 266 -5.06 5.24 2.05
CA MET A 266 -4.89 3.80 2.25
C MET A 266 -3.79 3.50 3.26
N LEU A 267 -2.66 4.19 3.16
CA LEU A 267 -1.56 4.05 4.12
C LEU A 267 -1.99 4.51 5.51
N ALA A 268 -2.80 5.58 5.61
CA ALA A 268 -3.37 6.05 6.88
C ALA A 268 -4.28 4.97 7.52
N THR A 269 -5.13 4.33 6.73
CA THR A 269 -5.99 3.23 7.20
C THR A 269 -5.17 2.06 7.72
N VAL A 270 -4.11 1.68 7.00
CA VAL A 270 -3.20 0.60 7.43
C VAL A 270 -2.48 0.98 8.74
N CYS A 271 -2.04 2.23 8.88
CA CYS A 271 -1.43 2.73 10.12
C CYS A 271 -2.41 2.69 11.29
N ASP A 272 -3.63 3.19 11.09
CA ASP A 272 -4.66 3.22 12.13
C ASP A 272 -4.96 1.83 12.67
N GLU A 273 -5.21 0.86 11.79
CA GLU A 273 -5.45 -0.55 12.13
C GLU A 273 -4.28 -1.17 12.90
N ALA A 274 -3.06 -0.95 12.42
CA ALA A 274 -1.87 -1.53 13.03
C ALA A 274 -1.58 -0.95 14.42
N LEU A 275 -1.66 0.37 14.56
CA LEU A 275 -1.45 1.06 15.83
C LEU A 275 -2.56 0.74 16.83
N ALA A 276 -3.82 0.62 16.36
CA ALA A 276 -4.96 0.22 17.17
C ALA A 276 -4.75 -1.15 17.81
N ARG A 277 -4.18 -2.09 17.07
CA ARG A 277 -3.90 -3.45 17.53
C ARG A 277 -2.96 -3.46 18.73
N THR A 278 -1.84 -2.74 18.65
CA THR A 278 -0.88 -2.58 19.76
C THR A 278 -1.51 -1.83 20.94
N ALA A 279 -2.33 -0.80 20.67
CA ALA A 279 -3.03 -0.07 21.72
C ALA A 279 -4.05 -0.95 22.45
N MET A 280 -4.90 -1.69 21.72
CA MET A 280 -5.92 -2.57 22.28
C MET A 280 -5.31 -3.71 23.10
N TYR A 281 -4.16 -4.26 22.65
CA TYR A 281 -3.43 -5.25 23.43
C TYR A 281 -3.09 -4.75 24.83
N ASN A 282 -2.79 -3.45 24.95
CA ASN A 282 -2.33 -2.82 26.19
C ASN A 282 -3.44 -2.12 26.99
N LEU A 283 -4.60 -1.79 26.41
CA LEU A 283 -5.70 -1.15 27.10
C LEU A 283 -6.43 -2.13 28.04
N PRO A 284 -6.94 -1.68 29.20
CA PRO A 284 -7.57 -2.56 30.19
C PRO A 284 -8.73 -3.39 29.64
N GLY A 285 -9.63 -2.77 28.88
CA GLY A 285 -10.80 -3.43 28.27
C GLY A 285 -10.52 -4.06 26.90
N LYS A 286 -9.29 -4.00 26.41
CA LYS A 286 -8.90 -4.49 25.07
C LYS A 286 -9.71 -3.84 23.93
N ILE A 287 -10.27 -2.66 24.17
CA ILE A 287 -11.09 -1.89 23.25
C ILE A 287 -10.56 -0.46 23.23
N GLY A 288 -10.40 0.12 22.05
CA GLY A 288 -9.96 1.50 21.88
C GLY A 288 -10.56 2.13 20.63
N VAL A 289 -10.77 3.43 20.68
CA VAL A 289 -11.10 4.25 19.51
C VAL A 289 -9.99 5.24 19.25
N THR A 290 -9.74 5.52 17.98
CA THR A 290 -8.72 6.48 17.57
C THR A 290 -9.17 7.89 17.92
N ALA A 291 -8.42 8.55 18.79
CA ALA A 291 -8.66 9.94 19.15
C ALA A 291 -7.79 10.91 18.33
N ARG A 292 -6.63 10.48 17.90
CA ARG A 292 -5.71 11.26 17.06
C ARG A 292 -4.82 10.33 16.28
N LEU A 293 -4.60 10.62 15.00
CA LEU A 293 -3.64 9.95 14.12
C LEU A 293 -2.80 11.02 13.44
N GLU A 294 -1.50 10.90 13.53
CA GLU A 294 -0.49 11.76 12.91
C GLU A 294 0.36 10.91 11.98
N ILE A 295 0.62 11.39 10.75
CA ILE A 295 1.40 10.65 9.75
C ILE A 295 2.35 11.60 9.05
N ASP A 296 3.62 11.25 9.02
CA ASP A 296 4.68 11.90 8.26
C ASP A 296 5.08 11.02 7.08
N TYR A 297 4.65 11.38 5.88
CA TYR A 297 5.02 10.69 4.65
C TYR A 297 6.44 11.10 4.24
N ARG A 298 7.37 10.15 4.23
CA ARG A 298 8.79 10.38 3.92
C ARG A 298 9.12 10.11 2.47
N LYS A 299 8.52 9.05 1.89
CA LYS A 299 8.71 8.66 0.48
C LYS A 299 7.43 8.11 -0.11
N PRO A 300 7.24 8.20 -1.44
CA PRO A 300 6.13 7.53 -2.12
C PRO A 300 6.20 6.02 -1.91
N THR A 301 5.08 5.42 -1.50
CA THR A 301 4.92 3.97 -1.41
C THR A 301 4.46 3.45 -2.75
N MET A 302 5.28 2.64 -3.41
CA MET A 302 4.91 2.05 -4.69
C MET A 302 3.88 0.95 -4.49
N ALA A 303 3.03 0.73 -5.49
CA ALA A 303 2.09 -0.39 -5.50
C ALA A 303 2.76 -1.71 -5.93
N ASN A 304 2.09 -2.83 -5.71
CA ASN A 304 2.58 -4.19 -5.95
C ASN A 304 3.86 -4.52 -5.18
N GLN A 305 3.90 -4.12 -3.91
CA GLN A 305 5.01 -4.47 -3.03
C GLN A 305 4.52 -4.88 -1.65
N PHE A 306 5.38 -5.57 -0.93
CA PHE A 306 5.21 -5.79 0.49
C PHE A 306 5.72 -4.58 1.27
N ILE A 307 4.98 -4.23 2.31
CA ILE A 307 5.40 -3.24 3.30
C ILE A 307 5.49 -3.88 4.68
N VAL A 308 6.38 -3.34 5.48
CA VAL A 308 6.63 -3.77 6.86
C VAL A 308 6.31 -2.60 7.77
N LEU A 309 5.31 -2.76 8.63
CA LEU A 309 4.92 -1.75 9.62
C LEU A 309 5.26 -2.28 11.01
N GLN A 310 6.17 -1.60 11.68
CA GLN A 310 6.54 -1.87 13.07
C GLN A 310 5.80 -0.90 13.98
N THR A 311 5.19 -1.42 15.04
CA THR A 311 4.43 -0.62 16.02
C THR A 311 5.01 -0.81 17.41
N GLU A 312 5.07 0.27 18.19
CA GLU A 312 5.62 0.31 19.54
C GLU A 312 4.72 1.12 20.46
N LEU A 313 4.43 0.59 21.63
CA LEU A 313 3.75 1.33 22.70
C LEU A 313 4.71 2.35 23.29
N ILE A 314 4.33 3.63 23.27
CA ILE A 314 5.12 4.72 23.84
C ILE A 314 4.68 5.06 25.27
N GLU A 315 3.37 5.12 25.49
CA GLU A 315 2.79 5.49 26.77
C GLU A 315 1.46 4.78 26.99
N LYS A 316 1.23 4.30 28.20
CA LYS A 316 -0.06 3.83 28.68
C LYS A 316 -0.41 4.56 29.98
N LYS A 317 -1.54 5.25 29.99
CA LYS A 317 -2.04 5.93 31.19
C LYS A 317 -3.56 5.74 31.34
N GLY A 318 -3.94 4.86 32.26
CA GLY A 318 -5.35 4.51 32.48
C GLY A 318 -6.01 3.98 31.21
N ARG A 319 -6.98 4.70 30.66
CA ARG A 319 -7.74 4.36 29.45
C ARG A 319 -7.13 4.92 28.16
N LYS A 320 -5.93 5.50 28.20
CA LYS A 320 -5.24 6.10 27.06
C LYS A 320 -3.99 5.30 26.74
N ALA A 321 -3.78 5.00 25.47
CA ALA A 321 -2.55 4.45 24.92
C ALA A 321 -2.02 5.35 23.81
N VAL A 322 -0.71 5.58 23.78
CA VAL A 322 0.00 6.27 22.70
C VAL A 322 0.92 5.28 22.04
N VAL A 323 0.75 5.10 20.75
CA VAL A 323 1.51 4.14 19.94
C VAL A 323 2.18 4.88 18.80
N LYS A 324 3.41 4.53 18.47
CA LYS A 324 4.07 4.97 17.23
C LYS A 324 4.22 3.81 16.26
N GLY A 325 4.35 4.14 14.98
CA GLY A 325 4.61 3.18 13.93
C GLY A 325 5.65 3.68 12.94
N THR A 326 6.39 2.76 12.38
CA THR A 326 7.38 3.01 11.33
C THR A 326 7.12 2.04 10.19
N MET A 327 6.79 2.58 9.01
CA MET A 327 6.54 1.79 7.80
C MET A 327 7.76 1.85 6.88
N LYS A 328 8.20 0.69 6.44
CA LYS A 328 9.33 0.48 5.53
C LYS A 328 8.92 -0.45 4.39
N ASP A 329 9.66 -0.40 3.28
CA ASP A 329 9.64 -1.49 2.31
C ASP A 329 10.45 -2.70 2.81
N VAL A 330 10.50 -3.75 2.02
CA VAL A 330 11.23 -5.00 2.37
C VAL A 330 12.76 -4.82 2.31
N GLU A 331 13.25 -3.81 1.63
CA GLU A 331 14.65 -3.39 1.57
C GLU A 331 15.05 -2.53 2.78
N GLY A 332 14.10 -2.14 3.63
CA GLY A 332 14.32 -1.35 4.84
C GLY A 332 14.26 0.16 4.64
N GLN A 333 13.85 0.65 3.43
CA GLN A 333 13.70 2.07 3.18
C GLN A 333 12.50 2.63 3.94
N LEU A 334 12.70 3.71 4.67
CA LEU A 334 11.64 4.40 5.39
C LEU A 334 10.64 5.07 4.43
N LEU A 335 9.36 4.68 4.53
CA LEU A 335 8.27 5.19 3.72
C LEU A 335 7.45 6.25 4.48
N LEU A 336 7.08 5.95 5.73
CA LEU A 336 6.39 6.89 6.61
C LEU A 336 6.64 6.58 8.08
N GLU A 337 6.38 7.58 8.92
CA GLU A 337 6.29 7.45 10.38
C GLU A 337 4.89 7.87 10.82
N CYS A 338 4.34 7.22 11.82
CA CYS A 338 3.02 7.54 12.33
C CYS A 338 2.97 7.44 13.85
N ARG A 339 2.02 8.19 14.43
CA ARG A 339 1.75 8.18 15.86
C ARG A 339 0.25 8.31 16.08
N ALA A 340 -0.29 7.53 17.00
CA ALA A 340 -1.71 7.65 17.34
C ALA A 340 -1.96 7.63 18.84
N ILE A 341 -3.08 8.25 19.21
CA ILE A 341 -3.63 8.21 20.54
C ILE A 341 -4.94 7.42 20.47
N PHE A 342 -5.00 6.36 21.25
CA PHE A 342 -6.20 5.56 21.42
C PHE A 342 -6.77 5.75 22.81
N VAL A 343 -8.10 5.76 22.90
CA VAL A 343 -8.80 5.94 24.17
C VAL A 343 -9.88 4.87 24.29
N GLU A 344 -9.89 4.17 25.40
CA GLU A 344 -10.99 3.27 25.75
C GLU A 344 -12.22 4.10 26.14
N PRO A 345 -13.35 3.99 25.38
CA PRO A 345 -14.58 4.72 25.71
C PRO A 345 -15.13 4.29 27.07
N LYS A 346 -15.69 5.25 27.84
CA LYS A 346 -16.26 4.95 29.15
C LYS A 346 -17.35 3.88 29.12
N TYR A 347 -18.08 3.82 28.00
CA TYR A 347 -19.23 2.92 27.80
C TYR A 347 -18.96 1.80 26.80
N ALA A 348 -17.67 1.55 26.46
CA ALA A 348 -17.26 0.55 25.44
C ALA A 348 -17.89 -0.81 25.69
N ARG A 349 -17.92 -1.27 26.95
CA ARG A 349 -18.51 -2.54 27.38
C ARG A 349 -20.02 -2.70 27.09
N TYR A 350 -20.73 -1.62 26.80
CA TYR A 350 -22.17 -1.67 26.51
C TYR A 350 -22.49 -1.62 25.02
N PHE A 351 -21.59 -1.13 24.19
CA PHE A 351 -21.84 -0.88 22.76
C PHE A 351 -20.94 -1.69 21.83
N LEU A 352 -19.81 -2.16 22.31
CA LEU A 352 -18.84 -2.87 21.51
C LEU A 352 -18.74 -4.32 21.99
N ASP A 353 -18.95 -5.26 21.09
CA ASP A 353 -18.74 -6.67 21.35
C ASP A 353 -17.23 -6.95 21.44
N ALA A 354 -16.71 -6.99 22.67
CA ALA A 354 -15.30 -7.30 22.92
C ALA A 354 -14.87 -8.66 22.35
N LYS A 355 -15.80 -9.62 22.26
CA LYS A 355 -15.53 -10.94 21.70
C LYS A 355 -15.36 -10.86 20.18
N ALA A 356 -16.20 -10.07 19.49
CA ALA A 356 -16.07 -9.85 18.06
C ALA A 356 -14.79 -9.08 17.71
N ILE A 357 -14.40 -8.09 18.52
CA ILE A 357 -13.16 -7.34 18.35
C ILE A 357 -11.95 -8.25 18.57
N LYS A 358 -11.96 -9.06 19.63
CA LYS A 358 -10.91 -10.04 19.89
C LYS A 358 -10.73 -11.00 18.72
N GLN A 359 -11.83 -11.56 18.21
CA GLN A 359 -11.83 -12.45 17.04
C GLN A 359 -11.25 -11.77 15.79
N ALA A 360 -11.55 -10.48 15.56
CA ALA A 360 -11.00 -9.72 14.42
C ALA A 360 -9.49 -9.45 14.57
N ILE A 361 -9.01 -9.33 15.79
CA ILE A 361 -7.59 -9.08 16.10
C ILE A 361 -6.75 -10.36 16.00
N GLU A 362 -7.24 -11.45 16.54
CA GLU A 362 -6.51 -12.71 16.66
C GLU A 362 -6.71 -13.64 15.45
N GLY A 363 -7.76 -13.46 14.69
CA GLY A 363 -8.13 -14.25 13.50
C GLY A 363 -8.98 -15.45 13.85
#